data_58d2c4f048c660cf66a2a88f65587e27
#
_entry.id   58d2c4f048c660cf66a2a88f65587e27
#
_cell.length_a   1.000
_cell.length_b   1.000
_cell.length_c   1.000
_cell.angle_alpha   90.00
_cell.angle_beta   90.00
_cell.angle_gamma   90.00
#
_symmetry.space_group_name_H-M   'P 1'
#
loop_
_entity.id
_entity.type
_entity.pdbx_description
1 polymer ?
#
loop_
_entity_poly.entity_id
_entity_poly.type
_entity_poly.pdbx_seq_one_letter_code
_entity_poly.pdbx_strand_id
1 'polypeptide(L)'
;MKCNFRCRDISNCEKDKTKCEFCSAFRCLNCLTDKDNCHKSAEERFLEYIEEQTKIEFTIHQHINIIKERILEFASKVGIEANRKESRLEILDKLLNQGVTYLDIYNEFKDIAYGIHPSRFTNKFGINKYQKKKMEETGFIKIAYRKAEKIMPGIYGAVPYYNPQWYFNTTIEDIENWRCKNIKGYEVKQLKMKL
;
A
#
# COMPACT_ATOMS: atom_id res chain seq x y z
N MET A 1 -19.50 -11.07 16.51
CA MET A 1 -18.65 -10.94 15.29
C MET A 1 -17.39 -10.19 15.66
N LYS A 2 -16.22 -10.56 15.12
CA LYS A 2 -14.99 -9.80 15.37
C LYS A 2 -14.93 -8.62 14.41
N CYS A 3 -14.48 -7.45 14.88
CA CYS A 3 -14.25 -6.29 14.03
C CYS A 3 -13.21 -6.66 12.95
N ASN A 4 -13.46 -6.33 11.67
CA ASN A 4 -12.55 -6.59 10.57
C ASN A 4 -11.33 -5.65 10.60
N PHE A 5 -11.40 -4.61 11.44
CA PHE A 5 -10.28 -3.74 11.77
C PHE A 5 -9.76 -4.11 13.15
N ARG A 6 -8.45 -4.22 13.31
CA ARG A 6 -7.82 -4.28 14.62
C ARG A 6 -7.99 -2.91 15.25
N CYS A 7 -8.97 -2.77 16.16
CA CYS A 7 -8.99 -1.64 17.06
C CYS A 7 -7.63 -1.59 17.77
N ARG A 8 -6.94 -0.46 17.72
CA ARG A 8 -5.68 -0.26 18.45
C ARG A 8 -5.87 -0.40 19.95
N ASP A 9 -7.08 -0.17 20.42
CA ASP A 9 -7.47 -0.34 21.80
C ASP A 9 -8.65 -1.34 21.90
N ILE A 10 -8.33 -2.59 22.25
CA ILE A 10 -9.30 -3.68 22.40
C ILE A 10 -10.25 -3.40 23.57
N SER A 11 -9.83 -2.61 24.60
CA SER A 11 -10.62 -2.30 25.78
C SER A 11 -11.82 -1.40 25.47
N ASN A 12 -11.71 -0.56 24.43
CA ASN A 12 -12.73 0.38 23.99
C ASN A 12 -13.51 -0.09 22.74
N CYS A 13 -13.34 -1.34 22.33
CA CYS A 13 -14.11 -1.87 21.21
C CYS A 13 -15.56 -2.12 21.64
N GLU A 14 -16.47 -1.23 21.26
CA GLU A 14 -17.90 -1.39 21.50
C GLU A 14 -18.43 -2.71 20.93
N LYS A 15 -19.31 -3.37 21.69
CA LYS A 15 -19.87 -4.68 21.33
C LYS A 15 -20.80 -4.60 20.12
N ASP A 16 -21.42 -3.46 19.89
CA ASP A 16 -22.33 -3.24 18.76
C ASP A 16 -21.57 -2.80 17.52
N LYS A 17 -21.66 -3.62 16.49
CA LYS A 17 -20.98 -3.43 15.21
C LYS A 17 -21.98 -3.08 14.15
N THR A 18 -21.81 -1.91 13.59
CA THR A 18 -22.60 -1.45 12.44
C THR A 18 -21.92 -1.84 11.13
N LYS A 19 -22.72 -2.25 10.16
CA LYS A 19 -22.23 -2.50 8.81
C LYS A 19 -22.01 -1.17 8.13
N CYS A 20 -20.81 -0.94 7.62
CA CYS A 20 -20.54 0.25 6.83
C CYS A 20 -21.29 0.16 5.50
N GLU A 21 -22.10 1.16 5.18
CA GLU A 21 -22.91 1.21 3.95
C GLU A 21 -22.05 1.20 2.67
N PHE A 22 -20.84 1.74 2.74
CA PHE A 22 -19.95 1.87 1.58
C PHE A 22 -19.05 0.66 1.33
N CYS A 23 -18.48 0.06 2.38
CA CYS A 23 -17.57 -1.07 2.21
C CYS A 23 -18.10 -2.39 2.74
N SER A 24 -19.34 -2.41 3.23
CA SER A 24 -20.00 -3.57 3.84
C SER A 24 -19.23 -4.24 4.99
N ALA A 25 -18.16 -3.63 5.48
CA ALA A 25 -17.38 -4.14 6.59
C ALA A 25 -18.10 -3.85 7.92
N PHE A 26 -18.08 -4.83 8.84
CA PHE A 26 -18.56 -4.61 10.19
C PHE A 26 -17.50 -3.89 11.01
N ARG A 27 -17.82 -2.71 11.52
CA ARG A 27 -16.94 -1.86 12.32
C ARG A 27 -17.62 -1.48 13.63
N CYS A 28 -16.85 -1.32 14.70
CA CYS A 28 -17.37 -0.64 15.89
C CYS A 28 -17.44 0.88 15.63
N LEU A 29 -18.26 1.58 16.43
CA LEU A 29 -18.43 3.05 16.30
C LEU A 29 -17.09 3.81 16.34
N ASN A 30 -16.14 3.38 17.17
CA ASN A 30 -14.81 4.00 17.24
C ASN A 30 -13.99 3.82 15.93
N CYS A 31 -14.17 2.71 15.21
CA CYS A 31 -13.56 2.50 13.91
C CYS A 31 -14.32 3.20 12.77
N LEU A 32 -15.59 3.56 13.00
CA LEU A 32 -16.41 4.36 12.06
C LEU A 32 -16.13 5.85 12.17
N THR A 33 -15.67 6.31 13.35
CA THR A 33 -15.24 7.71 13.54
C THR A 33 -13.89 8.01 12.92
N ASP A 34 -13.10 6.99 12.62
CA ASP A 34 -11.90 7.10 11.74
C ASP A 34 -12.38 7.18 10.28
N LYS A 35 -13.16 8.24 10.04
CA LYS A 35 -14.03 8.43 8.85
C LYS A 35 -13.29 8.39 7.52
N ASP A 36 -12.01 8.71 7.52
CA ASP A 36 -11.33 9.11 6.30
C ASP A 36 -10.94 7.96 5.38
N ASN A 37 -10.83 6.73 5.86
CA ASN A 37 -10.31 5.64 5.05
C ASN A 37 -11.36 4.70 4.43
N CYS A 38 -12.61 4.75 4.88
CA CYS A 38 -13.65 3.84 4.41
C CYS A 38 -14.37 4.33 3.16
N HIS A 39 -14.51 5.65 3.02
CA HIS A 39 -15.31 6.27 1.97
C HIS A 39 -14.50 6.73 0.76
N LYS A 40 -13.19 6.62 0.84
CA LYS A 40 -12.30 7.00 -0.25
C LYS A 40 -12.29 5.92 -1.34
N SER A 41 -12.37 6.34 -2.57
CA SER A 41 -12.16 5.49 -3.74
C SER A 41 -10.77 4.82 -3.71
N ALA A 42 -10.58 3.79 -4.53
CA ALA A 42 -9.26 3.17 -4.68
C ALA A 42 -8.21 4.18 -5.17
N GLU A 43 -8.64 5.08 -6.04
CA GLU A 43 -7.80 6.14 -6.61
C GLU A 43 -7.39 7.16 -5.54
N GLU A 44 -8.33 7.68 -4.75
CA GLU A 44 -8.01 8.60 -3.66
C GLU A 44 -7.03 7.98 -2.65
N ARG A 45 -7.24 6.73 -2.26
CA ARG A 45 -6.31 6.01 -1.36
C ARG A 45 -4.94 5.78 -1.98
N PHE A 46 -4.88 5.58 -3.29
CA PHE A 46 -3.63 5.48 -4.02
C PHE A 46 -2.89 6.82 -4.05
N LEU A 47 -3.58 7.93 -4.35
CA LEU A 47 -2.98 9.26 -4.37
C LEU A 47 -2.45 9.68 -3.00
N GLU A 48 -3.20 9.44 -1.94
CA GLU A 48 -2.73 9.68 -0.57
C GLU A 48 -1.50 8.84 -0.21
N TYR A 49 -1.50 7.58 -0.64
CA TYR A 49 -0.35 6.71 -0.41
C TYR A 49 0.91 7.23 -1.10
N ILE A 50 0.83 7.66 -2.36
CA ILE A 50 1.99 8.19 -3.06
C ILE A 50 2.47 9.53 -2.48
N GLU A 51 1.56 10.39 -2.03
CA GLU A 51 1.90 11.62 -1.33
C GLU A 51 2.65 11.34 -0.02
N GLU A 52 2.11 10.44 0.82
CA GLU A 52 2.74 10.03 2.08
C GLU A 52 4.12 9.41 1.84
N GLN A 53 4.24 8.49 0.89
CA GLN A 53 5.52 7.85 0.56
C GLN A 53 6.53 8.84 0.00
N THR A 54 6.12 9.78 -0.84
CA THR A 54 6.99 10.85 -1.33
C THR A 54 7.54 11.68 -0.17
N LYS A 55 6.69 12.12 0.75
CA LYS A 55 7.13 12.85 1.94
C LYS A 55 8.13 12.04 2.77
N ILE A 56 7.90 10.74 2.94
CA ILE A 56 8.83 9.84 3.64
C ILE A 56 10.18 9.78 2.91
N GLU A 57 10.20 9.51 1.61
CA GLU A 57 11.43 9.39 0.82
C GLU A 57 12.24 10.70 0.76
N PHE A 58 11.56 11.85 0.84
CA PHE A 58 12.21 13.16 0.81
C PHE A 58 12.58 13.70 2.20
N THR A 59 12.01 13.18 3.28
CA THR A 59 12.23 13.68 4.65
C THR A 59 13.14 12.78 5.48
N ILE A 60 12.99 11.45 5.37
CA ILE A 60 13.67 10.49 6.23
C ILE A 60 15.07 10.17 5.68
N HIS A 61 16.10 10.36 6.51
CA HIS A 61 17.50 10.06 6.14
C HIS A 61 17.88 8.58 6.21
N GLN A 62 17.05 7.74 6.85
CA GLN A 62 17.30 6.30 7.01
C GLN A 62 16.30 5.49 6.20
N HIS A 63 16.79 4.41 5.57
CA HIS A 63 15.97 3.49 4.78
C HIS A 63 15.27 4.07 3.54
N ILE A 64 15.81 5.17 3.01
CA ILE A 64 15.33 5.74 1.75
C ILE A 64 15.75 4.89 0.55
N ASN A 65 14.90 4.86 -0.46
CA ASN A 65 15.16 4.16 -1.71
C ASN A 65 15.61 5.11 -2.82
N ILE A 66 15.19 6.38 -2.77
CA ILE A 66 15.55 7.38 -3.76
C ILE A 66 16.78 8.14 -3.26
N ILE A 67 17.93 7.95 -3.90
CA ILE A 67 19.14 8.71 -3.57
C ILE A 67 19.05 10.15 -4.08
N LYS A 68 19.77 11.07 -3.44
CA LYS A 68 19.69 12.50 -3.75
C LYS A 68 20.08 12.83 -5.18
N GLU A 69 21.05 12.13 -5.72
CA GLU A 69 21.53 12.29 -7.10
C GLU A 69 20.39 12.07 -8.09
N ARG A 70 19.56 11.04 -7.92
CA ARG A 70 18.39 10.78 -8.76
C ARG A 70 17.31 11.86 -8.64
N ILE A 71 17.14 12.43 -7.44
CA ILE A 71 16.22 13.56 -7.25
C ILE A 71 16.70 14.78 -8.06
N LEU A 72 18.01 15.06 -8.02
CA LEU A 72 18.62 16.15 -8.79
C LEU A 72 18.53 15.91 -10.32
N GLU A 73 18.74 14.68 -10.76
CA GLU A 73 18.56 14.27 -12.16
C GLU A 73 17.12 14.48 -12.62
N PHE A 74 16.15 14.07 -11.80
CA PHE A 74 14.74 14.28 -12.08
C PHE A 74 14.38 15.77 -12.13
N ALA A 75 14.84 16.57 -11.16
CA ALA A 75 14.63 18.02 -11.17
C ALA A 75 15.17 18.66 -12.46
N SER A 76 16.40 18.29 -12.86
CA SER A 76 16.99 18.76 -14.12
C SER A 76 16.19 18.34 -15.35
N LYS A 77 15.68 17.09 -15.37
CA LYS A 77 14.86 16.54 -16.45
C LYS A 77 13.55 17.33 -16.65
N VAL A 78 12.96 17.81 -15.56
CA VAL A 78 11.73 18.63 -15.60
C VAL A 78 12.02 20.13 -15.69
N GLY A 79 13.29 20.53 -15.91
CA GLY A 79 13.68 21.92 -16.10
C GLY A 79 13.80 22.74 -14.82
N ILE A 80 13.93 22.09 -13.66
CA ILE A 80 14.01 22.74 -12.35
C ILE A 80 15.46 22.75 -11.86
N GLU A 81 15.99 23.93 -11.58
CA GLU A 81 17.32 24.07 -10.99
C GLU A 81 17.30 23.70 -9.51
N ALA A 82 17.98 22.63 -9.17
CA ALA A 82 18.20 22.18 -7.82
C ALA A 82 19.69 21.95 -7.52
N ASN A 83 20.12 22.32 -6.32
CA ASN A 83 21.53 22.29 -5.94
C ASN A 83 21.78 21.13 -4.94
N ARG A 84 22.99 20.55 -5.00
CA ARG A 84 23.45 19.53 -4.02
C ARG A 84 23.46 20.02 -2.58
N LYS A 85 23.54 21.34 -2.32
CA LYS A 85 23.49 21.92 -0.98
C LYS A 85 22.08 21.97 -0.38
N GLU A 86 21.05 21.99 -1.23
CA GLU A 86 19.65 22.00 -0.78
C GLU A 86 19.29 20.69 -0.12
N SER A 87 18.44 20.74 0.89
CA SER A 87 17.84 19.53 1.48
C SER A 87 16.89 18.86 0.47
N ARG A 88 16.59 17.60 0.69
CA ARG A 88 15.61 16.88 -0.15
C ARG A 88 14.23 17.53 -0.08
N LEU A 89 13.85 18.02 1.09
CA LEU A 89 12.57 18.68 1.31
C LEU A 89 12.49 19.99 0.53
N GLU A 90 13.54 20.81 0.55
CA GLU A 90 13.60 22.03 -0.25
C GLU A 90 13.48 21.74 -1.75
N ILE A 91 14.08 20.65 -2.22
CA ILE A 91 13.94 20.22 -3.62
C ILE A 91 12.50 19.77 -3.90
N LEU A 92 11.85 19.02 -2.99
CA LEU A 92 10.45 18.64 -3.12
C LEU A 92 9.54 19.85 -3.22
N ASP A 93 9.72 20.82 -2.32
CA ASP A 93 8.94 22.06 -2.31
C ASP A 93 9.10 22.84 -3.64
N LYS A 94 10.31 22.90 -4.18
CA LYS A 94 10.54 23.49 -5.50
C LYS A 94 9.81 22.77 -6.63
N LEU A 95 9.88 21.42 -6.63
CA LEU A 95 9.18 20.59 -7.61
C LEU A 95 7.67 20.87 -7.58
N LEU A 96 7.07 20.81 -6.38
CA LEU A 96 5.63 21.04 -6.22
C LEU A 96 5.22 22.47 -6.58
N ASN A 97 5.99 23.48 -6.19
CA ASN A 97 5.72 24.89 -6.48
C ASN A 97 5.82 25.20 -7.98
N GLN A 98 6.55 24.41 -8.75
CA GLN A 98 6.66 24.55 -10.21
C GLN A 98 5.70 23.63 -10.98
N GLY A 99 4.72 23.03 -10.28
CA GLY A 99 3.64 22.28 -10.90
C GLY A 99 3.91 20.79 -11.11
N VAL A 100 5.05 20.28 -10.65
CA VAL A 100 5.29 18.81 -10.61
C VAL A 100 4.38 18.19 -9.56
N THR A 101 3.62 17.18 -9.94
CA THR A 101 2.68 16.52 -9.03
C THR A 101 3.32 15.32 -8.32
N TYR A 102 2.72 14.86 -7.22
CA TYR A 102 3.13 13.60 -6.57
C TYR A 102 3.02 12.40 -7.51
N LEU A 103 2.10 12.45 -8.49
CA LEU A 103 1.96 11.41 -9.49
C LEU A 103 3.13 11.39 -10.47
N ASP A 104 3.67 12.54 -10.83
CA ASP A 104 4.87 12.65 -11.69
C ASP A 104 6.09 12.08 -10.97
N ILE A 105 6.27 12.42 -9.70
CA ILE A 105 7.33 11.87 -8.85
C ILE A 105 7.19 10.35 -8.71
N TYR A 106 5.97 9.87 -8.46
CA TYR A 106 5.68 8.43 -8.43
C TYR A 106 6.05 7.76 -9.75
N ASN A 107 5.65 8.30 -10.89
CA ASN A 107 5.93 7.71 -12.20
C ASN A 107 7.43 7.61 -12.50
N GLU A 108 8.23 8.56 -12.05
CA GLU A 108 9.69 8.52 -12.18
C GLU A 108 10.33 7.44 -11.28
N PHE A 109 9.82 7.25 -10.06
CA PHE A 109 10.49 6.41 -9.05
C PHE A 109 9.73 5.14 -8.66
N LYS A 110 8.61 4.81 -9.33
CA LYS A 110 7.73 3.67 -8.98
C LYS A 110 8.44 2.32 -8.93
N ASP A 111 9.52 2.17 -9.71
CA ASP A 111 10.26 0.91 -9.80
C ASP A 111 11.30 0.72 -8.67
N ILE A 112 11.43 1.70 -7.77
CA ILE A 112 12.42 1.64 -6.69
C ILE A 112 11.87 2.01 -5.30
N ALA A 113 10.79 2.81 -5.20
CA ALA A 113 10.42 3.45 -3.94
C ALA A 113 8.98 3.22 -3.44
N TYR A 114 8.03 3.00 -4.32
CA TYR A 114 6.60 3.06 -3.97
C TYR A 114 5.92 1.70 -3.82
N GLY A 115 6.65 0.62 -3.82
CA GLY A 115 6.06 -0.71 -3.75
C GLY A 115 5.43 -1.02 -2.38
N ILE A 116 4.35 -1.79 -2.40
CA ILE A 116 3.69 -2.28 -1.19
C ILE A 116 4.43 -3.51 -0.68
N HIS A 117 4.89 -3.45 0.58
CA HIS A 117 5.53 -4.59 1.23
C HIS A 117 4.57 -5.79 1.35
N PRO A 118 5.03 -7.04 1.12
CA PRO A 118 4.16 -8.24 1.13
C PRO A 118 3.35 -8.42 2.40
N SER A 119 3.86 -8.04 3.56
CA SER A 119 3.13 -8.15 4.83
C SER A 119 1.87 -7.29 4.85
N ARG A 120 1.89 -6.11 4.22
CA ARG A 120 0.72 -5.22 4.14
C ARG A 120 -0.39 -5.89 3.32
N PHE A 121 -0.02 -6.55 2.22
CA PHE A 121 -0.95 -7.32 1.41
C PHE A 121 -1.52 -8.54 2.16
N THR A 122 -0.65 -9.35 2.75
CA THR A 122 -1.08 -10.56 3.47
C THR A 122 -1.97 -10.23 4.65
N ASN A 123 -1.69 -9.15 5.37
CA ASN A 123 -2.50 -8.68 6.51
C ASN A 123 -3.86 -8.14 6.06
N LYS A 124 -3.91 -7.37 4.95
CA LYS A 124 -5.17 -6.80 4.44
C LYS A 124 -6.15 -7.89 4.02
N PHE A 125 -5.68 -8.93 3.33
CA PHE A 125 -6.54 -9.93 2.69
C PHE A 125 -6.54 -11.30 3.39
N GLY A 126 -5.85 -11.44 4.51
CA GLY A 126 -5.76 -12.71 5.24
C GLY A 126 -5.12 -13.82 4.41
N ILE A 127 -4.05 -13.49 3.65
CA ILE A 127 -3.37 -14.41 2.75
C ILE A 127 -2.27 -15.17 3.51
N ASN A 128 -2.27 -16.50 3.42
CA ASN A 128 -1.19 -17.31 3.97
C ASN A 128 0.01 -17.42 3.00
N LYS A 129 1.13 -17.94 3.50
CA LYS A 129 2.38 -18.06 2.74
C LYS A 129 2.23 -18.85 1.43
N TYR A 130 1.46 -19.95 1.46
CA TYR A 130 1.21 -20.78 0.28
C TYR A 130 0.39 -20.04 -0.77
N GLN A 131 -0.70 -19.42 -0.36
CA GLN A 131 -1.55 -18.63 -1.26
C GLN A 131 -0.76 -17.48 -1.89
N LYS A 132 0.03 -16.75 -1.07
CA LYS A 132 0.88 -15.66 -1.55
C LYS A 132 1.82 -16.14 -2.66
N LYS A 133 2.56 -17.22 -2.41
CA LYS A 133 3.49 -17.79 -3.40
C LYS A 133 2.76 -18.14 -4.70
N LYS A 134 1.62 -18.82 -4.62
CA LYS A 134 0.84 -19.21 -5.79
C LYS A 134 0.24 -18.02 -6.53
N MET A 135 -0.16 -16.95 -5.83
CA MET A 135 -0.62 -15.69 -6.44
C MET A 135 0.52 -14.96 -7.19
N GLU A 136 1.74 -15.01 -6.66
CA GLU A 136 2.92 -14.48 -7.34
C GLU A 136 3.26 -15.30 -8.59
N GLU A 137 3.27 -16.63 -8.50
CA GLU A 137 3.55 -17.56 -9.60
C GLU A 137 2.52 -17.48 -10.74
N THR A 138 1.24 -17.29 -10.41
CA THR A 138 0.17 -17.13 -11.40
C THR A 138 0.08 -15.72 -11.98
N GLY A 139 0.92 -14.78 -11.53
CA GLY A 139 0.90 -13.40 -11.98
C GLY A 139 -0.34 -12.61 -11.55
N PHE A 140 -1.13 -13.14 -10.61
CA PHE A 140 -2.25 -12.42 -10.02
C PHE A 140 -1.77 -11.19 -9.27
N ILE A 141 -0.72 -11.35 -8.44
CA ILE A 141 -0.04 -10.24 -7.78
C ILE A 141 0.86 -9.54 -8.78
N LYS A 142 0.68 -8.22 -8.94
CA LYS A 142 1.56 -7.40 -9.77
C LYS A 142 2.74 -6.91 -8.95
N ILE A 143 3.93 -7.41 -9.28
CA ILE A 143 5.19 -6.99 -8.64
C ILE A 143 5.66 -5.71 -9.32
N ALA A 144 5.97 -4.68 -8.52
CA ALA A 144 6.58 -3.44 -9.00
C ALA A 144 8.10 -3.62 -9.17
N TYR A 145 8.76 -4.07 -8.10
CA TYR A 145 10.20 -4.33 -8.10
C TYR A 145 10.57 -5.34 -7.00
N ARG A 146 11.84 -5.74 -6.97
CA ARG A 146 12.40 -6.57 -5.90
C ARG A 146 13.52 -5.82 -5.18
N LYS A 147 13.52 -5.88 -3.86
CA LYS A 147 14.52 -5.23 -3.01
C LYS A 147 15.24 -6.27 -2.17
N ALA A 148 16.57 -6.13 -2.07
CA ALA A 148 17.35 -6.94 -1.15
C ALA A 148 17.06 -6.50 0.30
N GLU A 149 16.52 -7.39 1.10
CA GLU A 149 16.23 -7.16 2.50
C GLU A 149 16.82 -8.24 3.39
N LYS A 150 17.12 -7.87 4.63
CA LYS A 150 17.59 -8.81 5.63
C LYS A 150 16.40 -9.66 6.08
N ILE A 151 16.41 -10.94 5.74
CA ILE A 151 15.37 -11.90 6.11
C ILE A 151 15.67 -12.50 7.50
N MET A 152 16.95 -12.77 7.76
CA MET A 152 17.44 -13.28 9.05
C MET A 152 18.84 -12.68 9.31
N PRO A 153 19.37 -12.79 10.54
CA PRO A 153 20.75 -12.39 10.83
C PRO A 153 21.73 -13.02 9.79
N GLY A 154 22.42 -12.16 9.03
CA GLY A 154 23.37 -12.58 7.99
C GLY A 154 22.77 -13.07 6.66
N ILE A 155 21.45 -13.19 6.54
CA ILE A 155 20.78 -13.67 5.32
C ILE A 155 19.97 -12.55 4.68
N TYR A 156 20.28 -12.22 3.44
CA TYR A 156 19.53 -11.28 2.61
C TYR A 156 18.78 -12.03 1.51
N GLY A 157 17.57 -11.55 1.18
CA GLY A 157 16.77 -12.11 0.10
C GLY A 157 16.08 -11.04 -0.70
N ALA A 158 15.74 -11.35 -1.93
CA ALA A 158 15.01 -10.47 -2.83
C ALA A 158 13.52 -10.48 -2.49
N VAL A 159 13.08 -9.52 -1.69
CA VAL A 159 11.67 -9.35 -1.31
C VAL A 159 10.92 -8.64 -2.45
N PRO A 160 9.81 -9.23 -2.97
CA PRO A 160 9.00 -8.58 -3.98
C PRO A 160 8.17 -7.47 -3.34
N TYR A 161 8.19 -6.29 -3.93
CA TYR A 161 7.30 -5.19 -3.60
C TYR A 161 6.20 -5.10 -4.64
N TYR A 162 4.95 -4.97 -4.21
CA TYR A 162 3.78 -5.06 -5.08
C TYR A 162 3.37 -3.69 -5.61
N ASN A 163 2.82 -3.68 -6.80
CA ASN A 163 2.34 -2.47 -7.44
C ASN A 163 1.22 -1.81 -6.61
N PRO A 164 1.37 -0.55 -6.17
CA PRO A 164 0.40 0.09 -5.29
C PRO A 164 -0.93 0.34 -5.99
N GLN A 165 -0.95 0.73 -7.26
CA GLN A 165 -2.20 0.93 -7.99
C GLN A 165 -3.01 -0.37 -8.09
N TRP A 166 -2.35 -1.50 -8.40
CA TRP A 166 -2.98 -2.82 -8.36
C TRP A 166 -3.49 -3.15 -6.94
N TYR A 167 -2.68 -2.89 -5.90
CA TYR A 167 -3.05 -3.20 -4.52
C TYR A 167 -4.29 -2.44 -4.03
N PHE A 168 -4.41 -1.15 -4.37
CA PHE A 168 -5.57 -0.35 -3.96
C PHE A 168 -6.83 -0.71 -4.74
N ASN A 169 -6.69 -1.12 -6.01
CA ASN A 169 -7.80 -1.57 -6.84
C ASN A 169 -8.25 -3.01 -6.52
N THR A 170 -7.40 -3.84 -5.89
CA THR A 170 -7.75 -5.22 -5.54
C THR A 170 -8.77 -5.25 -4.41
N THR A 171 -9.87 -5.97 -4.64
CA THR A 171 -10.97 -6.16 -3.70
C THR A 171 -10.88 -7.51 -2.98
N ILE A 172 -11.68 -7.69 -1.93
CA ILE A 172 -11.85 -8.99 -1.27
C ILE A 172 -12.47 -9.99 -2.24
N GLU A 173 -13.40 -9.55 -3.08
CA GLU A 173 -14.06 -10.39 -4.08
C GLU A 173 -13.06 -10.94 -5.10
N ASP A 174 -12.12 -10.12 -5.57
CA ASP A 174 -11.05 -10.59 -6.48
C ASP A 174 -10.22 -11.70 -5.85
N ILE A 175 -9.90 -11.56 -4.56
CA ILE A 175 -9.15 -12.57 -3.80
C ILE A 175 -9.97 -13.86 -3.66
N GLU A 176 -11.24 -13.77 -3.31
CA GLU A 176 -12.11 -14.93 -3.18
C GLU A 176 -12.30 -15.64 -4.54
N ASN A 177 -12.52 -14.90 -5.61
CA ASN A 177 -12.61 -15.43 -6.97
C ASN A 177 -11.32 -16.13 -7.38
N TRP A 178 -10.17 -15.55 -7.05
CA TRP A 178 -8.88 -16.20 -7.29
C TRP A 178 -8.73 -17.49 -6.47
N ARG A 179 -9.13 -17.50 -5.19
CA ARG A 179 -9.09 -18.69 -4.32
C ARG A 179 -9.94 -19.81 -4.89
N CYS A 180 -11.17 -19.52 -5.30
CA CYS A 180 -12.08 -20.52 -5.91
C CYS A 180 -11.48 -21.17 -7.16
N LYS A 181 -10.81 -20.38 -8.00
CA LYS A 181 -10.19 -20.87 -9.23
C LYS A 181 -8.89 -21.66 -9.02
N ASN A 182 -8.14 -21.31 -7.99
CA ASN A 182 -6.75 -21.78 -7.86
C ASN A 182 -6.48 -22.67 -6.65
N ILE A 183 -7.38 -22.73 -5.67
CA ILE A 183 -7.21 -23.57 -4.48
C ILE A 183 -8.21 -24.72 -4.56
N LYS A 184 -7.71 -25.93 -4.72
CA LYS A 184 -8.56 -27.14 -4.78
C LYS A 184 -9.41 -27.28 -3.51
N GLY A 185 -10.72 -27.44 -3.67
CA GLY A 185 -11.65 -27.60 -2.56
C GLY A 185 -11.92 -26.32 -1.77
N TYR A 186 -11.52 -25.16 -2.29
CA TYR A 186 -11.89 -23.89 -1.70
C TYR A 186 -13.30 -23.50 -2.13
N GLU A 187 -14.19 -23.38 -1.16
CA GLU A 187 -15.54 -22.84 -1.36
C GLU A 187 -15.65 -21.51 -0.62
N VAL A 188 -16.24 -20.51 -1.26
CA VAL A 188 -16.60 -19.27 -0.58
C VAL A 188 -17.56 -19.65 0.54
N LYS A 189 -17.15 -19.51 1.78
CA LYS A 189 -18.08 -19.58 2.91
C LYS A 189 -19.02 -18.37 2.73
N GLN A 190 -20.09 -18.57 2.00
CA GLN A 190 -21.20 -17.63 2.01
C GLN A 190 -21.56 -17.43 3.46
N LEU A 191 -21.29 -16.24 3.98
CA LEU A 191 -21.89 -15.80 5.23
C LEU A 191 -23.39 -15.90 4.99
N LYS A 192 -23.99 -17.01 5.39
CA LYS A 192 -25.44 -17.14 5.47
C LYS A 192 -25.86 -15.99 6.40
N MET A 193 -26.22 -14.88 5.80
CA MET A 193 -26.97 -13.86 6.49
C MET A 193 -28.27 -14.55 6.88
N LYS A 194 -28.38 -14.90 8.16
CA LYS A 194 -29.70 -15.16 8.72
C LYS A 194 -30.44 -13.84 8.63
N LEU A 195 -31.39 -13.80 7.73
CA LEU A 195 -32.45 -12.82 7.70
C LEU A 195 -33.20 -12.84 9.03
#